data_f5c1c5cfb992a43b76970958fd34baef
#
_entry.id   f5c1c5cfb992a43b76970958fd34baef
#
_cell.length_a   1.000
_cell.length_b   1.000
_cell.length_c   1.000
_cell.angle_alpha   90.00
_cell.angle_beta   90.00
_cell.angle_gamma   90.00
#
_symmetry.space_group_name_H-M   'P 1'
#
loop_
_entity.id
_entity.type
_entity.pdbx_description
1 polymer ?
#
loop_
_entity_poly.entity_id
_entity_poly.type
_entity_poly.pdbx_seq_one_letter_code
_entity_poly.pdbx_strand_id
1 'polypeptide(L)'
;MTAGKAVALAVSVAVAALTVPVLAQMSGPFPEEQIQKGSAIYSQNCSPCHGPRMMDAQVPVDLRKFPPVEKSRFLDSVTKGKNQMPPWGHLFKAEEIEALWAYVIAGEKP
;
A
#
# COMPACT_ATOMS: atom_id res chain seq x y z
N MET A 1 -30.00 34.68 -55.27
CA MET A 1 -28.95 34.82 -54.26
C MET A 1 -29.18 33.76 -53.16
N THR A 2 -28.41 32.71 -53.20
CA THR A 2 -28.48 31.70 -52.23
C THR A 2 -27.55 32.06 -51.05
N ALA A 3 -28.16 32.38 -49.91
CA ALA A 3 -27.41 32.54 -48.71
C ALA A 3 -26.89 31.13 -48.30
N GLY A 4 -25.60 30.93 -48.42
CA GLY A 4 -24.98 29.73 -47.94
C GLY A 4 -25.16 29.63 -46.43
N LYS A 5 -25.96 28.67 -46.01
CA LYS A 5 -26.03 28.35 -44.59
C LYS A 5 -24.72 27.64 -44.21
N ALA A 6 -23.88 28.32 -43.47
CA ALA A 6 -22.74 27.67 -42.84
C ALA A 6 -23.30 26.68 -41.81
N VAL A 7 -23.20 25.41 -42.12
CA VAL A 7 -23.46 24.35 -41.13
C VAL A 7 -22.24 24.27 -40.26
N ALA A 8 -22.33 24.86 -39.07
CA ALA A 8 -21.32 24.64 -38.06
C ALA A 8 -21.45 23.19 -37.56
N LEU A 9 -20.57 22.33 -38.02
CA LEU A 9 -20.40 21.01 -37.45
C LEU A 9 -19.77 21.20 -36.06
N ALA A 10 -20.60 21.18 -35.05
CA ALA A 10 -20.11 21.08 -33.67
C ALA A 10 -19.53 19.68 -33.51
N VAL A 11 -18.21 19.57 -33.56
CA VAL A 11 -17.53 18.34 -33.20
C VAL A 11 -17.56 18.26 -31.67
N SER A 12 -18.52 17.52 -31.13
CA SER A 12 -18.50 17.14 -29.73
C SER A 12 -17.35 16.14 -29.53
N VAL A 13 -16.25 16.63 -29.03
CA VAL A 13 -15.20 15.70 -28.52
C VAL A 13 -15.71 15.17 -27.21
N ALA A 14 -16.29 13.97 -27.25
CA ALA A 14 -16.57 13.23 -26.04
C ALA A 14 -15.22 12.80 -25.42
N VAL A 15 -14.80 13.51 -24.39
CA VAL A 15 -13.68 13.05 -23.57
C VAL A 15 -14.22 11.88 -22.77
N ALA A 16 -13.93 10.66 -23.25
CA ALA A 16 -14.15 9.46 -22.43
C ALA A 16 -13.19 9.52 -21.24
N ALA A 17 -13.73 9.79 -20.06
CA ALA A 17 -12.97 9.64 -18.83
C ALA A 17 -12.60 8.14 -18.71
N LEU A 18 -11.31 7.83 -18.88
CA LEU A 18 -10.79 6.49 -18.66
C LEU A 18 -10.78 6.26 -17.15
N THR A 19 -11.86 5.68 -16.65
CA THR A 19 -11.90 5.19 -15.26
C THR A 19 -11.19 3.86 -15.22
N VAL A 20 -10.00 3.83 -14.58
CA VAL A 20 -9.31 2.58 -14.31
C VAL A 20 -10.11 1.83 -13.24
N PRO A 21 -10.50 0.56 -13.47
CA PRO A 21 -11.20 -0.22 -12.45
C PRO A 21 -10.37 -0.31 -11.17
N VAL A 22 -11.02 -0.20 -10.01
CA VAL A 22 -10.32 -0.29 -8.69
C VAL A 22 -9.52 -1.58 -8.57
N LEU A 23 -10.01 -2.69 -9.13
CA LEU A 23 -9.31 -3.98 -9.12
C LEU A 23 -7.97 -3.94 -9.86
N ALA A 24 -7.81 -3.09 -10.89
CA ALA A 24 -6.55 -2.94 -11.62
C ALA A 24 -5.50 -2.17 -10.82
N GLN A 25 -5.89 -1.51 -9.72
CA GLN A 25 -5.00 -0.76 -8.83
C GLN A 25 -4.62 -1.55 -7.59
N MET A 26 -4.96 -2.85 -7.54
CA MET A 26 -4.64 -3.71 -6.42
C MET A 26 -3.45 -4.59 -6.73
N SER A 27 -2.56 -4.76 -5.74
CA SER A 27 -1.50 -5.74 -5.75
C SER A 27 -1.90 -6.87 -4.80
N GLY A 28 -2.35 -8.00 -5.37
CA GLY A 28 -2.97 -9.06 -4.58
C GLY A 28 -4.23 -8.59 -3.86
N PRO A 29 -4.40 -8.88 -2.55
CA PRO A 29 -5.59 -8.51 -1.79
C PRO A 29 -5.60 -7.04 -1.32
N PHE A 30 -4.59 -6.23 -1.68
CA PHE A 30 -4.43 -4.87 -1.17
C PHE A 30 -4.37 -3.83 -2.28
N PRO A 31 -4.97 -2.64 -2.08
CA PRO A 31 -4.75 -1.50 -2.97
C PRO A 31 -3.26 -1.10 -2.99
N GLU A 32 -2.75 -0.76 -4.15
CA GLU A 32 -1.36 -0.31 -4.30
C GLU A 32 -1.03 0.89 -3.42
N GLU A 33 -1.96 1.84 -3.31
CA GLU A 33 -1.82 3.02 -2.45
C GLU A 33 -1.60 2.64 -0.98
N GLN A 34 -2.32 1.62 -0.50
CA GLN A 34 -2.16 1.12 0.87
C GLN A 34 -0.77 0.50 1.08
N ILE A 35 -0.29 -0.26 0.11
CA ILE A 35 1.05 -0.86 0.15
C ILE A 35 2.11 0.23 0.19
N GLN A 36 1.98 1.26 -0.63
CA GLN A 36 2.91 2.39 -0.67
C GLN A 36 2.91 3.18 0.64
N LYS A 37 1.75 3.39 1.24
CA LYS A 37 1.65 4.01 2.56
C LYS A 37 2.37 3.17 3.62
N GLY A 38 2.16 1.87 3.61
CA GLY A 38 2.85 0.94 4.51
C GLY A 38 4.36 0.94 4.29
N SER A 39 4.80 0.99 3.05
CA SER A 39 6.23 1.09 2.71
C SER A 39 6.88 2.35 3.29
N ALA A 40 6.21 3.49 3.21
CA ALA A 40 6.72 4.74 3.76
C ALA A 40 6.85 4.68 5.30
N ILE A 41 5.84 4.16 5.98
CA ILE A 41 5.86 3.98 7.44
C ILE A 41 6.96 2.99 7.84
N TYR A 42 7.06 1.89 7.11
CA TYR A 42 8.07 0.87 7.35
C TYR A 42 9.50 1.43 7.24
N SER A 43 9.80 2.15 6.18
CA SER A 43 11.16 2.63 5.95
C SER A 43 11.61 3.63 7.00
N GLN A 44 10.71 4.39 7.60
CA GLN A 44 11.04 5.36 8.65
C GLN A 44 11.18 4.72 10.04
N ASN A 45 10.46 3.64 10.32
CA ASN A 45 10.30 3.14 11.69
C ASN A 45 10.76 1.69 11.89
N CYS A 46 10.66 0.86 10.89
CA CYS A 46 10.88 -0.59 11.00
C CYS A 46 12.21 -1.03 10.38
N SER A 47 12.66 -0.33 9.36
CA SER A 47 13.86 -0.69 8.60
C SER A 47 15.15 -0.69 9.43
N PRO A 48 15.33 0.13 10.48
CA PRO A 48 16.55 0.06 11.28
C PRO A 48 16.85 -1.33 11.86
N CYS A 49 15.81 -2.11 12.20
CA CYS A 49 15.95 -3.48 12.70
C CYS A 49 15.65 -4.53 11.64
N HIS A 50 14.59 -4.32 10.85
CA HIS A 50 14.12 -5.30 9.88
C HIS A 50 14.77 -5.18 8.50
N GLY A 51 15.62 -4.19 8.30
CA GLY A 51 16.35 -3.95 7.07
C GLY A 51 15.57 -3.15 6.04
N PRO A 52 16.25 -2.42 5.14
CA PRO A 52 15.60 -1.69 4.05
C PRO A 52 14.89 -2.69 3.14
N ARG A 53 13.65 -2.41 2.80
CA ARG A 53 12.82 -3.28 1.97
C ARG A 53 12.67 -4.70 2.56
N MET A 54 12.70 -4.83 3.87
CA MET A 54 12.67 -6.11 4.62
C MET A 54 13.82 -7.05 4.27
N MET A 55 14.94 -6.50 3.83
CA MET A 55 16.14 -7.25 3.46
C MET A 55 17.26 -6.95 4.45
N ASP A 56 18.18 -7.89 4.63
CA ASP A 56 19.34 -7.74 5.51
C ASP A 56 18.95 -7.37 6.94
N ALA A 57 17.94 -8.05 7.47
CA ALA A 57 17.44 -7.82 8.83
C ALA A 57 18.51 -8.05 9.90
N GLN A 58 18.56 -7.17 10.89
CA GLN A 58 19.40 -7.32 12.08
C GLN A 58 18.73 -8.17 13.15
N VAL A 59 17.57 -8.71 12.88
CA VAL A 59 16.77 -9.58 13.75
C VAL A 59 16.48 -10.89 13.03
N PRO A 60 16.21 -12.00 13.78
CA PRO A 60 16.11 -13.32 13.16
C PRO A 60 14.84 -13.56 12.32
N VAL A 61 13.90 -12.61 12.30
CA VAL A 61 12.63 -12.76 11.58
C VAL A 61 12.73 -12.12 10.20
N ASP A 62 12.51 -12.92 9.15
CA ASP A 62 12.37 -12.40 7.78
C ASP A 62 10.89 -12.07 7.51
N LEU A 63 10.56 -10.78 7.52
CA LEU A 63 9.19 -10.30 7.33
C LEU A 63 8.63 -10.64 5.95
N ARG A 64 9.47 -10.85 4.94
CA ARG A 64 9.01 -11.25 3.59
C ARG A 64 8.37 -12.64 3.59
N LYS A 65 8.68 -13.45 4.59
CA LYS A 65 8.15 -14.81 4.78
C LYS A 65 7.04 -14.86 5.82
N PHE A 66 6.54 -13.72 6.26
CA PHE A 66 5.49 -13.68 7.28
C PHE A 66 4.21 -14.36 6.76
N PRO A 67 3.65 -15.32 7.52
CA PRO A 67 2.47 -16.06 7.06
C PRO A 67 1.23 -15.16 6.94
N PRO A 68 0.55 -15.12 5.78
CA PRO A 68 -0.65 -14.29 5.61
C PRO A 68 -1.81 -14.66 6.55
N VAL A 69 -1.84 -15.90 7.04
CA VAL A 69 -2.88 -16.37 7.95
C VAL A 69 -2.68 -15.91 9.39
N GLU A 70 -1.54 -15.32 9.71
CA GLU A 70 -1.18 -14.90 11.07
C GLU A 70 -1.26 -13.38 11.27
N LYS A 71 -2.28 -12.75 10.68
CA LYS A 71 -2.47 -11.30 10.80
C LYS A 71 -2.59 -10.84 12.25
N SER A 72 -3.33 -11.58 13.09
CA SER A 72 -3.50 -11.20 14.49
C SER A 72 -2.18 -11.19 15.27
N ARG A 73 -1.27 -12.12 14.96
CA ARG A 73 0.07 -12.13 15.55
C ARG A 73 0.88 -10.89 15.14
N PHE A 74 0.77 -10.49 13.88
CA PHE A 74 1.39 -9.26 13.39
C PHE A 74 0.83 -8.03 14.11
N LEU A 75 -0.49 -7.88 14.16
CA LEU A 75 -1.14 -6.75 14.81
C LEU A 75 -0.76 -6.65 16.30
N ASP A 76 -0.75 -7.77 17.01
CA ASP A 76 -0.36 -7.82 18.42
C ASP A 76 1.10 -7.41 18.61
N SER A 77 2.01 -7.95 17.79
CA SER A 77 3.45 -7.66 17.90
C SER A 77 3.76 -6.20 17.62
N VAL A 78 3.12 -5.61 16.61
CA VAL A 78 3.32 -4.19 16.29
C VAL A 78 2.69 -3.30 17.36
N THR A 79 1.48 -3.62 17.80
CA THR A 79 0.73 -2.79 18.75
C THR A 79 1.35 -2.82 20.14
N LYS A 80 1.69 -4.02 20.63
CA LYS A 80 2.11 -4.24 22.03
C LYS A 80 3.60 -4.39 22.19
N GLY A 81 4.33 -4.56 21.09
CA GLY A 81 5.74 -4.95 21.11
C GLY A 81 5.92 -6.44 21.39
N LYS A 82 7.13 -6.92 21.16
CA LYS A 82 7.50 -8.30 21.44
C LYS A 82 9.01 -8.39 21.64
N ASN A 83 9.44 -8.89 22.80
CA ASN A 83 10.87 -8.96 23.12
C ASN A 83 11.51 -7.55 23.02
N GLN A 84 12.53 -7.39 22.18
CA GLN A 84 13.19 -6.11 21.96
C GLN A 84 12.47 -5.17 20.99
N MET A 85 11.44 -5.66 20.31
CA MET A 85 10.61 -4.83 19.44
C MET A 85 9.70 -3.93 20.29
N PRO A 86 9.81 -2.60 20.17
CA PRO A 86 8.98 -1.70 20.97
C PRO A 86 7.52 -1.71 20.50
N PRO A 87 6.58 -1.30 21.38
CA PRO A 87 5.18 -1.15 21.00
C PRO A 87 4.97 0.11 20.15
N TRP A 88 4.18 -0.01 19.10
CA TRP A 88 3.87 1.07 18.16
C TRP A 88 2.40 1.51 18.20
N GLY A 89 1.54 0.80 18.95
CA GLY A 89 0.10 1.05 18.97
C GLY A 89 -0.30 2.46 19.43
N HIS A 90 0.51 3.12 20.23
CA HIS A 90 0.27 4.49 20.68
C HIS A 90 0.77 5.56 19.71
N LEU A 91 1.58 5.17 18.70
CA LEU A 91 2.17 6.08 17.70
C LEU A 91 1.44 6.03 16.37
N PHE A 92 0.84 4.91 16.03
CA PHE A 92 0.17 4.72 14.75
C PHE A 92 -1.32 4.51 14.93
N LYS A 93 -2.09 5.09 14.02
CA LYS A 93 -3.52 4.80 13.90
C LYS A 93 -3.73 3.38 13.39
N ALA A 94 -4.90 2.81 13.65
CA ALA A 94 -5.24 1.47 13.18
C ALA A 94 -5.07 1.31 11.67
N GLU A 95 -5.45 2.31 10.89
CA GLU A 95 -5.30 2.31 9.43
C GLU A 95 -3.84 2.31 8.98
N GLU A 96 -2.95 2.92 9.75
CA GLU A 96 -1.52 2.92 9.47
C GLU A 96 -0.90 1.55 9.73
N ILE A 97 -1.33 0.86 10.78
CA ILE A 97 -0.90 -0.52 11.07
C ILE A 97 -1.44 -1.47 10.00
N GLU A 98 -2.66 -1.26 9.53
CA GLU A 98 -3.20 -2.02 8.39
C GLU A 98 -2.39 -1.79 7.11
N ALA A 99 -1.91 -0.59 6.87
CA ALA A 99 -1.03 -0.29 5.74
C ALA A 99 0.33 -1.00 5.89
N LEU A 100 0.89 -1.04 7.09
CA LEU A 100 2.11 -1.83 7.37
C LEU A 100 1.88 -3.30 7.07
N TRP A 101 0.74 -3.86 7.47
CA TRP A 101 0.38 -5.23 7.16
C TRP A 101 0.33 -5.48 5.65
N ALA A 102 -0.32 -4.58 4.90
CA ALA A 102 -0.39 -4.68 3.45
C ALA A 102 1.01 -4.69 2.81
N TYR A 103 1.91 -3.85 3.29
CA TYR A 103 3.28 -3.80 2.80
C TYR A 103 4.06 -5.08 3.12
N VAL A 104 3.95 -5.58 4.34
CA VAL A 104 4.66 -6.81 4.77
C VAL A 104 4.20 -8.02 3.93
N ILE A 105 2.92 -8.12 3.64
CA ILE A 105 2.37 -9.27 2.90
C ILE A 105 2.57 -9.16 1.40
N ALA A 106 2.45 -7.97 0.83
CA ALA A 106 2.39 -7.80 -0.63
C ALA A 106 3.44 -6.84 -1.21
N GLY A 107 4.15 -6.08 -0.39
CA GLY A 107 5.04 -5.03 -0.86
C GLY A 107 6.37 -5.52 -1.42
N GLU A 108 7.00 -6.45 -0.74
CA GLU A 108 8.30 -7.01 -1.14
C GLU A 108 8.25 -8.54 -1.03
N LYS A 109 8.42 -9.22 -2.13
CA LYS A 109 8.46 -10.68 -2.14
C LYS A 109 9.88 -11.19 -2.38
N PRO A 110 10.25 -12.31 -1.74
CA PRO A 110 11.53 -12.96 -1.99
C PRO A 110 11.65 -13.44 -3.43
#